data_6ccde7080ca6ce2f49fcaca1d7621935
#
_entry.id   6ccde7080ca6ce2f49fcaca1d7621935
#
_cell.length_a   1.000
_cell.length_b   1.000
_cell.length_c   1.000
_cell.angle_alpha   90.00
_cell.angle_beta   90.00
_cell.angle_gamma   90.00
#
_symmetry.space_group_name_H-M   'P 1'
#
loop_
_entity.id
_entity.type
_entity.pdbx_description
1 polymer ?
#
loop_
_entity_poly.entity_id
_entity_poly.type
_entity_poly.pdbx_seq_one_letter_code
_entity_poly.pdbx_strand_id
1 'polypeptide(L)'
;TGNVHYINPEDAVYREIIVRSLGAGAMINRPIGRGEHAMPAPLPEVHFRTTNEMLDAFAFLGEEVAREIVIENTQKMAESFDVLTPVRQDLYTPYIPESEEKMAKLTYEKSHAIYGNPLPDIVDLRIEKELNSIIGNGFSVIYLISQILVERSNNRGYLVGSRGSVGSSFVATMTGITEVNPLPPHYVCPGCQFSEFFTEGQYGSGFDMPEKACPNCGERLKKDGHDIPFETFLGFKGDKVPDIDLNFSGADQPSAHLDVRDIFGEDYAFRAGTIGTVAEKTAFGFVKGYERDYGHYYRGAEIERLAAGSTGVKRTTGQHPGGIIVIPGYMDVYDFSPVAYPAEDINAEWKTTHFDFHAIHDNILKLDILGHDDPTMIRKLQDLSGMDASTIPMDDPDVMKIFAGTEVLGVTPEQIFSKTGTLGVPEMGTAFVRGMLEETKPSTFAELLQISGLSHGTDVWLGNAQELIKQNIANLANVIGCRDDIMVYLIHAGLDESM
;
A
#
# COMPACT_ATOMS: atom_id res chain seq x y z
N THR A 1 0.61 35.53 -19.34
CA THR A 1 0.07 34.16 -19.35
C THR A 1 -1.42 34.20 -19.14
N GLY A 2 -2.18 33.37 -19.91
CA GLY A 2 -3.63 33.37 -19.81
C GLY A 2 -4.10 32.43 -18.72
N ASN A 3 -4.37 32.65 -17.59
CA ASN A 3 -4.92 31.80 -16.49
C ASN A 3 -5.84 30.66 -17.01
N VAL A 4 -5.27 29.71 -17.75
CA VAL A 4 -5.99 28.64 -18.46
C VAL A 4 -6.41 27.55 -17.49
N HIS A 5 -7.70 27.19 -17.49
CA HIS A 5 -8.25 26.11 -16.69
C HIS A 5 -8.89 24.98 -17.52
N TYR A 6 -9.19 25.21 -18.79
CA TYR A 6 -9.73 24.22 -19.73
C TYR A 6 -9.32 24.59 -21.17
N ILE A 7 -9.43 23.64 -22.09
CA ILE A 7 -8.92 23.80 -23.46
C ILE A 7 -9.95 24.52 -24.33
N ASN A 8 -11.14 23.97 -24.46
CA ASN A 8 -12.14 24.51 -25.36
C ASN A 8 -13.19 25.37 -24.62
N PRO A 9 -13.74 26.42 -25.24
CA PRO A 9 -14.78 27.24 -24.61
C PRO A 9 -15.97 26.45 -24.06
N GLU A 10 -16.39 25.37 -24.75
CA GLU A 10 -17.47 24.47 -24.34
C GLU A 10 -17.18 23.68 -23.05
N ASP A 11 -15.93 23.55 -22.66
CA ASP A 11 -15.52 22.86 -21.42
C ASP A 11 -15.79 23.71 -20.15
N ALA A 12 -16.20 24.97 -20.33
CA ALA A 12 -16.54 25.86 -19.23
C ALA A 12 -17.55 25.27 -18.25
N VAL A 13 -18.48 24.45 -18.73
CA VAL A 13 -19.50 23.79 -17.92
C VAL A 13 -18.88 22.86 -16.84
N TYR A 14 -17.81 22.13 -17.16
CA TYR A 14 -17.15 21.26 -16.18
C TYR A 14 -16.55 22.08 -15.04
N ARG A 15 -15.85 23.16 -15.39
CA ARG A 15 -15.32 24.09 -14.38
C ARG A 15 -16.44 24.71 -13.54
N GLU A 16 -17.55 25.10 -14.17
CA GLU A 16 -18.67 25.70 -13.46
C GLU A 16 -19.26 24.70 -12.45
N ILE A 17 -19.54 23.46 -12.82
CA ILE A 17 -20.04 22.42 -11.94
C ILE A 17 -19.13 22.24 -10.71
N ILE A 18 -17.81 22.15 -10.93
CA ILE A 18 -16.83 21.95 -9.86
C ILE A 18 -16.77 23.18 -8.94
N VAL A 19 -16.71 24.38 -9.51
CA VAL A 19 -16.65 25.62 -8.71
C VAL A 19 -17.94 25.83 -7.89
N ARG A 20 -19.09 25.57 -8.51
CA ARG A 20 -20.38 25.69 -7.80
C ARG A 20 -20.54 24.66 -6.69
N SER A 21 -19.93 23.47 -6.81
CA SER A 21 -19.92 22.46 -5.75
C SER A 21 -19.20 22.89 -4.47
N LEU A 22 -18.38 23.95 -4.50
CA LEU A 22 -17.75 24.55 -3.32
C LEU A 22 -18.74 25.27 -2.40
N GLY A 23 -19.97 25.47 -2.86
CA GLY A 23 -21.04 26.14 -2.11
C GLY A 23 -20.94 27.66 -2.03
N ALA A 24 -21.96 28.29 -1.48
CA ALA A 24 -22.08 29.75 -1.39
C ALA A 24 -21.02 30.42 -0.49
N GLY A 25 -20.37 29.67 0.39
CA GLY A 25 -19.30 30.17 1.26
C GLY A 25 -18.00 30.50 0.52
N ALA A 26 -17.76 29.88 -0.63
CA ALA A 26 -16.58 30.15 -1.43
C ALA A 26 -16.64 31.57 -2.03
N MET A 27 -15.52 32.30 -1.96
CA MET A 27 -15.44 33.69 -2.44
C MET A 27 -15.88 33.81 -3.91
N ILE A 28 -15.53 32.85 -4.75
CA ILE A 28 -15.88 32.83 -6.18
C ILE A 28 -17.38 32.65 -6.44
N ASN A 29 -18.11 32.12 -5.46
CA ASN A 29 -19.56 31.87 -5.54
C ASN A 29 -20.39 32.96 -4.85
N ARG A 30 -19.75 34.02 -4.35
CA ARG A 30 -20.50 35.13 -3.69
C ARG A 30 -21.48 35.78 -4.68
N PRO A 31 -22.75 35.91 -4.30
CA PRO A 31 -23.75 36.47 -5.18
C PRO A 31 -23.48 37.98 -5.45
N ILE A 32 -23.78 38.39 -6.68
CA ILE A 32 -23.88 39.80 -7.02
C ILE A 32 -25.33 40.25 -6.74
N GLY A 33 -25.50 41.26 -5.92
CA GLY A 33 -26.81 41.79 -5.52
C GLY A 33 -27.23 41.43 -4.10
N ARG A 34 -28.43 41.87 -3.70
CA ARG A 34 -28.99 41.62 -2.38
C ARG A 34 -30.41 41.07 -2.52
N GLY A 35 -30.77 40.11 -1.65
CA GLY A 35 -32.12 39.58 -1.54
C GLY A 35 -32.27 38.16 -2.14
N GLU A 36 -33.52 37.66 -2.21
CA GLU A 36 -33.87 36.29 -2.64
C GLU A 36 -33.52 35.94 -4.09
N HIS A 37 -33.17 36.94 -4.92
CA HIS A 37 -32.83 36.77 -6.33
C HIS A 37 -31.35 37.01 -6.62
N ALA A 38 -30.49 36.98 -5.60
CA ALA A 38 -29.05 37.11 -5.77
C ALA A 38 -28.48 35.89 -6.45
N MET A 39 -28.05 36.03 -7.72
CA MET A 39 -27.40 34.96 -8.50
C MET A 39 -25.88 35.01 -8.29
N PRO A 40 -25.21 33.83 -8.33
CA PRO A 40 -23.75 33.81 -8.31
C PRO A 40 -23.18 34.60 -9.48
N ALA A 41 -22.05 35.28 -9.26
CA ALA A 41 -21.34 35.97 -10.33
C ALA A 41 -21.02 34.98 -11.47
N PRO A 42 -21.14 35.40 -12.75
CA PRO A 42 -20.67 34.60 -13.87
C PRO A 42 -19.17 34.32 -13.70
N LEU A 43 -18.75 33.09 -14.01
CA LEU A 43 -17.34 32.75 -13.95
C LEU A 43 -16.60 33.37 -15.14
N PRO A 44 -15.34 33.81 -14.96
CA PRO A 44 -14.54 34.32 -16.06
C PRO A 44 -14.26 33.22 -17.07
N GLU A 45 -14.17 33.61 -18.35
CA GLU A 45 -13.71 32.75 -19.42
C GLU A 45 -12.20 32.53 -19.29
N VAL A 46 -11.79 31.28 -19.07
CA VAL A 46 -10.40 30.88 -18.81
C VAL A 46 -9.98 29.66 -19.67
N HIS A 47 -10.49 29.64 -20.90
CA HIS A 47 -10.08 28.64 -21.88
C HIS A 47 -8.71 28.98 -22.48
N PHE A 48 -8.09 27.97 -23.11
CA PHE A 48 -6.85 28.19 -23.88
C PHE A 48 -7.14 29.09 -25.11
N ARG A 49 -6.46 30.21 -25.18
CA ARG A 49 -6.58 31.15 -26.30
C ARG A 49 -5.37 31.04 -27.21
N THR A 50 -5.61 31.06 -28.51
CA THR A 50 -4.57 31.21 -29.55
C THR A 50 -3.94 32.62 -29.49
N THR A 51 -2.82 32.80 -30.14
CA THR A 51 -2.16 34.13 -30.22
C THR A 51 -3.10 35.21 -30.78
N ASN A 52 -3.89 34.90 -31.79
CA ASN A 52 -4.84 35.85 -32.34
C ASN A 52 -5.94 36.24 -31.37
N GLU A 53 -6.56 35.24 -30.69
CA GLU A 53 -7.58 35.49 -29.65
C GLU A 53 -7.02 36.29 -28.49
N MET A 54 -5.74 36.09 -28.14
CA MET A 54 -5.09 36.89 -27.08
C MET A 54 -4.84 38.31 -27.55
N LEU A 55 -4.42 38.53 -28.82
CA LEU A 55 -4.28 39.87 -29.39
C LEU A 55 -5.61 40.63 -29.41
N ASP A 56 -6.68 39.94 -29.81
CA ASP A 56 -8.04 40.51 -29.79
C ASP A 56 -8.48 40.84 -28.35
N ALA A 57 -8.20 40.00 -27.38
CA ALA A 57 -8.53 40.26 -25.98
C ALA A 57 -7.77 41.47 -25.39
N PHE A 58 -6.59 41.80 -25.90
CA PHE A 58 -5.80 42.93 -25.48
C PHE A 58 -5.91 44.15 -26.43
N ALA A 59 -6.76 44.08 -27.45
CA ALA A 59 -6.91 45.16 -28.45
C ALA A 59 -7.25 46.54 -27.86
N PHE A 60 -7.90 46.56 -26.66
CA PHE A 60 -8.22 47.78 -25.95
C PHE A 60 -6.99 48.61 -25.53
N LEU A 61 -5.80 47.99 -25.47
CA LEU A 61 -4.53 48.66 -25.16
C LEU A 61 -3.85 49.29 -26.38
N GLY A 62 -4.37 49.04 -27.59
CA GLY A 62 -3.75 49.38 -28.86
C GLY A 62 -2.83 48.28 -29.38
N GLU A 63 -2.66 48.25 -30.70
CA GLU A 63 -1.97 47.16 -31.41
C GLU A 63 -0.51 46.97 -30.97
N GLU A 64 0.23 48.05 -30.77
CA GLU A 64 1.64 47.99 -30.35
C GLU A 64 1.81 47.38 -29.00
N VAL A 65 1.04 47.81 -27.97
CA VAL A 65 1.10 47.28 -26.62
C VAL A 65 0.56 45.85 -26.54
N ALA A 66 -0.51 45.54 -27.25
CA ALA A 66 -1.04 44.18 -27.32
C ALA A 66 0.01 43.20 -27.90
N ARG A 67 0.72 43.58 -28.95
CA ARG A 67 1.79 42.77 -29.54
C ARG A 67 2.95 42.59 -28.57
N GLU A 68 3.40 43.66 -27.93
CA GLU A 68 4.46 43.59 -26.93
C GLU A 68 4.10 42.57 -25.79
N ILE A 69 2.90 42.66 -25.22
CA ILE A 69 2.46 41.79 -24.10
C ILE A 69 2.27 40.35 -24.56
N VAL A 70 1.58 40.12 -25.67
CA VAL A 70 1.16 38.80 -26.12
C VAL A 70 2.28 38.01 -26.80
N ILE A 71 3.11 38.67 -27.58
CA ILE A 71 4.13 38.03 -28.42
C ILE A 71 5.53 38.25 -27.84
N GLU A 72 5.98 39.49 -27.75
CA GLU A 72 7.39 39.79 -27.49
C GLU A 72 7.80 39.42 -26.06
N ASN A 73 7.01 39.79 -25.06
CA ASN A 73 7.31 39.48 -23.67
C ASN A 73 7.17 38.01 -23.37
N THR A 74 6.21 37.29 -23.97
CA THR A 74 6.07 35.85 -23.81
C THR A 74 7.22 35.08 -24.44
N GLN A 75 7.70 35.52 -25.62
CA GLN A 75 8.89 34.94 -26.27
C GLN A 75 10.16 35.19 -25.45
N LYS A 76 10.40 36.42 -25.01
CA LYS A 76 11.54 36.75 -24.15
C LYS A 76 11.54 35.92 -22.85
N MET A 77 10.37 35.72 -22.26
CA MET A 77 10.25 34.87 -21.09
C MET A 77 10.59 33.41 -21.43
N ALA A 78 10.03 32.84 -22.51
CA ALA A 78 10.31 31.48 -22.93
C ALA A 78 11.80 31.24 -23.24
N GLU A 79 12.45 32.23 -23.91
CA GLU A 79 13.88 32.17 -24.22
C GLU A 79 14.80 32.31 -23.00
N SER A 80 14.27 32.79 -21.87
CA SER A 80 15.03 32.91 -20.62
C SER A 80 15.14 31.58 -19.82
N PHE A 81 14.42 30.54 -20.21
CA PHE A 81 14.48 29.23 -19.56
C PHE A 81 15.45 28.32 -20.30
N ASP A 82 16.27 27.63 -19.53
CA ASP A 82 17.07 26.50 -20.00
C ASP A 82 16.20 25.23 -20.12
N VAL A 83 16.72 24.26 -20.86
CA VAL A 83 16.09 22.93 -20.91
C VAL A 83 16.32 22.23 -19.59
N LEU A 84 15.26 22.03 -18.84
CA LEU A 84 15.29 21.40 -17.52
C LEU A 84 14.50 20.09 -17.53
N THR A 85 15.01 19.11 -16.80
CA THR A 85 14.25 17.88 -16.47
C THR A 85 13.71 18.05 -15.04
N PRO A 86 12.44 18.46 -14.88
CA PRO A 86 11.91 18.83 -13.56
C PRO A 86 11.74 17.66 -12.60
N VAL A 87 11.62 16.45 -13.13
CA VAL A 87 11.58 15.19 -12.34
C VAL A 87 12.76 14.34 -12.80
N ARG A 88 13.58 13.91 -11.85
CA ARG A 88 14.73 13.06 -12.14
C ARG A 88 14.26 11.68 -12.63
N GLN A 89 15.10 10.95 -13.36
CA GLN A 89 14.74 9.67 -13.99
C GLN A 89 15.26 8.47 -13.21
N ASP A 90 16.34 8.64 -12.44
CA ASP A 90 16.99 7.54 -11.70
C ASP A 90 16.40 7.40 -10.29
N LEU A 91 16.52 6.21 -9.70
CA LEU A 91 16.22 5.97 -8.29
C LEU A 91 17.42 6.43 -7.43
N TYR A 92 17.15 7.29 -6.48
CA TYR A 92 18.11 7.80 -5.52
C TYR A 92 17.79 7.26 -4.12
N THR A 93 18.65 6.41 -3.61
CA THR A 93 18.48 5.80 -2.28
C THR A 93 19.39 6.48 -1.23
N PRO A 94 18.95 6.58 0.02
CA PRO A 94 19.81 7.02 1.11
C PRO A 94 20.97 6.03 1.31
N TYR A 95 22.05 6.50 1.91
CA TYR A 95 23.21 5.67 2.23
C TYR A 95 23.26 5.40 3.74
N ILE A 96 23.40 4.13 4.12
CA ILE A 96 23.71 3.71 5.48
C ILE A 96 25.01 2.91 5.45
N PRO A 97 26.05 3.33 6.20
CA PRO A 97 27.33 2.62 6.22
C PRO A 97 27.18 1.16 6.63
N GLU A 98 27.90 0.27 5.95
CA GLU A 98 27.94 -1.18 6.26
C GLU A 98 26.56 -1.86 6.21
N SER A 99 25.63 -1.34 5.42
CA SER A 99 24.25 -1.91 5.34
C SER A 99 24.25 -3.33 4.81
N GLU A 100 25.12 -3.63 3.85
CA GLU A 100 25.24 -4.97 3.24
C GLU A 100 25.77 -5.99 4.25
N GLU A 101 26.88 -5.65 4.92
CA GLU A 101 27.50 -6.52 5.90
C GLU A 101 26.60 -6.74 7.13
N LYS A 102 25.93 -5.68 7.59
CA LYS A 102 24.98 -5.78 8.71
C LYS A 102 23.79 -6.68 8.39
N MET A 103 23.20 -6.50 7.21
CA MET A 103 22.08 -7.32 6.77
C MET A 103 22.48 -8.79 6.62
N ALA A 104 23.58 -9.06 5.93
CA ALA A 104 24.10 -10.43 5.77
C ALA A 104 24.40 -11.08 7.12
N LYS A 105 25.07 -10.35 8.02
CA LYS A 105 25.40 -10.82 9.37
C LYS A 105 24.14 -11.20 10.15
N LEU A 106 23.13 -10.32 10.21
CA LEU A 106 21.87 -10.59 10.91
C LEU A 106 21.19 -11.84 10.35
N THR A 107 21.16 -11.96 9.00
CA THR A 107 20.57 -13.11 8.31
C THR A 107 21.23 -14.41 8.71
N TYR A 108 22.57 -14.51 8.62
CA TYR A 108 23.28 -15.73 8.96
C TYR A 108 23.26 -16.05 10.45
N GLU A 109 23.43 -15.06 11.33
CA GLU A 109 23.35 -15.27 12.78
C GLU A 109 22.01 -15.88 13.20
N LYS A 110 20.89 -15.34 12.69
CA LYS A 110 19.56 -15.86 12.98
C LYS A 110 19.32 -17.24 12.37
N SER A 111 19.78 -17.46 11.14
CA SER A 111 19.64 -18.75 10.45
C SER A 111 20.42 -19.85 11.15
N HIS A 112 21.66 -19.59 11.57
CA HIS A 112 22.44 -20.54 12.36
C HIS A 112 21.83 -20.82 13.73
N ALA A 113 21.20 -19.82 14.35
CA ALA A 113 20.52 -20.03 15.64
C ALA A 113 19.30 -20.96 15.50
N ILE A 114 18.62 -20.95 14.36
CA ILE A 114 17.42 -21.77 14.12
C ILE A 114 17.79 -23.13 13.53
N TYR A 115 18.58 -23.16 12.44
CA TYR A 115 18.82 -24.35 11.60
C TYR A 115 20.17 -25.05 11.85
N GLY A 116 21.04 -24.46 12.69
CA GLY A 116 22.32 -25.04 13.03
C GLY A 116 23.49 -24.58 12.15
N ASN A 117 24.66 -25.14 12.44
CA ASN A 117 25.88 -24.91 11.69
C ASN A 117 26.59 -26.27 11.44
N PRO A 118 26.74 -26.73 10.18
CA PRO A 118 26.38 -26.02 8.93
C PRO A 118 24.87 -25.86 8.75
N LEU A 119 24.46 -24.90 7.92
CA LEU A 119 23.07 -24.75 7.48
C LEU A 119 22.65 -25.92 6.57
N PRO A 120 21.38 -26.33 6.57
CA PRO A 120 20.85 -27.21 5.52
C PRO A 120 20.98 -26.53 4.14
N ASP A 121 21.30 -27.31 3.09
CA ASP A 121 21.54 -26.79 1.74
C ASP A 121 20.38 -25.92 1.22
N ILE A 122 19.13 -26.32 1.49
CA ILE A 122 17.94 -25.58 1.06
C ILE A 122 17.86 -24.16 1.71
N VAL A 123 18.33 -24.02 2.94
CA VAL A 123 18.38 -22.75 3.65
C VAL A 123 19.52 -21.89 3.11
N ASP A 124 20.71 -22.47 2.97
CA ASP A 124 21.91 -21.74 2.53
C ASP A 124 21.77 -21.24 1.09
N LEU A 125 21.31 -22.07 0.19
CA LEU A 125 21.02 -21.69 -1.22
C LEU A 125 19.97 -20.58 -1.30
N ARG A 126 18.93 -20.61 -0.47
CA ARG A 126 17.92 -19.56 -0.42
C ARG A 126 18.53 -18.23 0.06
N ILE A 127 19.35 -18.24 1.09
CA ILE A 127 20.05 -17.05 1.60
C ILE A 127 20.97 -16.48 0.53
N GLU A 128 21.82 -17.32 -0.09
CA GLU A 128 22.74 -16.87 -1.14
C GLU A 128 21.98 -16.23 -2.32
N LYS A 129 20.93 -16.86 -2.79
CA LYS A 129 20.07 -16.33 -3.88
C LYS A 129 19.52 -14.96 -3.53
N GLU A 130 18.93 -14.81 -2.36
CA GLU A 130 18.32 -13.55 -1.94
C GLU A 130 19.35 -12.46 -1.67
N LEU A 131 20.41 -12.75 -0.91
CA LEU A 131 21.45 -11.77 -0.62
C LEU A 131 22.14 -11.28 -1.89
N ASN A 132 22.45 -12.16 -2.85
CA ASN A 132 23.05 -11.76 -4.11
C ASN A 132 22.14 -10.80 -4.88
N SER A 133 20.83 -11.04 -4.89
CA SER A 133 19.86 -10.15 -5.54
C SER A 133 19.74 -8.81 -4.81
N ILE A 134 19.57 -8.83 -3.47
CA ILE A 134 19.36 -7.64 -2.65
C ILE A 134 20.59 -6.73 -2.67
N ILE A 135 21.78 -7.30 -2.47
CA ILE A 135 23.04 -6.56 -2.46
C ILE A 135 23.40 -6.08 -3.88
N GLY A 136 23.28 -6.97 -4.87
CA GLY A 136 23.61 -6.67 -6.26
C GLY A 136 22.79 -5.52 -6.86
N ASN A 137 21.57 -5.30 -6.37
CA ASN A 137 20.70 -4.20 -6.78
C ASN A 137 20.69 -3.00 -5.82
N GLY A 138 21.51 -3.02 -4.76
CA GLY A 138 21.63 -1.91 -3.81
C GLY A 138 20.44 -1.74 -2.86
N PHE A 139 19.65 -2.80 -2.62
CA PHE A 139 18.44 -2.75 -1.78
C PHE A 139 18.69 -2.99 -0.29
N SER A 140 19.93 -3.26 0.11
CA SER A 140 20.32 -3.55 1.50
C SER A 140 19.90 -2.47 2.47
N VAL A 141 19.95 -1.21 2.04
CA VAL A 141 19.55 -0.05 2.85
C VAL A 141 18.06 -0.11 3.20
N ILE A 142 17.20 -0.48 2.24
CA ILE A 142 15.75 -0.56 2.44
C ILE A 142 15.42 -1.63 3.47
N TYR A 143 16.05 -2.80 3.36
CA TYR A 143 15.91 -3.89 4.34
C TYR A 143 16.37 -3.46 5.74
N LEU A 144 17.55 -2.83 5.83
CA LEU A 144 18.10 -2.42 7.12
C LEU A 144 17.23 -1.37 7.81
N ILE A 145 16.70 -0.39 7.06
CA ILE A 145 15.79 0.61 7.61
C ILE A 145 14.54 -0.07 8.16
N SER A 146 13.92 -0.96 7.37
CA SER A 146 12.73 -1.70 7.79
C SER A 146 12.98 -2.51 9.05
N GLN A 147 14.13 -3.20 9.12
CA GLN A 147 14.55 -3.95 10.31
C GLN A 147 14.67 -3.03 11.55
N ILE A 148 15.34 -1.89 11.43
CA ILE A 148 15.52 -0.94 12.54
C ILE A 148 14.18 -0.41 13.03
N LEU A 149 13.27 -0.07 12.13
CA LEU A 149 11.94 0.44 12.48
C LEU A 149 11.11 -0.60 13.20
N VAL A 150 11.10 -1.85 12.71
CA VAL A 150 10.41 -2.98 13.34
C VAL A 150 10.99 -3.26 14.72
N GLU A 151 12.30 -3.33 14.85
CA GLU A 151 12.99 -3.57 16.13
C GLU A 151 12.65 -2.48 17.16
N ARG A 152 12.68 -1.21 16.77
CA ARG A 152 12.34 -0.08 17.67
C ARG A 152 10.89 -0.16 18.15
N SER A 153 9.94 -0.47 17.28
CA SER A 153 8.53 -0.65 17.64
C SER A 153 8.33 -1.84 18.59
N ASN A 154 8.96 -2.98 18.29
CA ASN A 154 8.93 -4.17 19.15
C ASN A 154 9.53 -3.86 20.54
N ASN A 155 10.60 -3.10 20.62
CA ASN A 155 11.21 -2.66 21.89
C ASN A 155 10.30 -1.73 22.70
N ARG A 156 9.38 -1.00 22.04
CA ARG A 156 8.30 -0.25 22.71
C ARG A 156 7.11 -1.14 23.07
N GLY A 157 7.15 -2.42 22.72
CA GLY A 157 6.15 -3.41 23.05
C GLY A 157 4.99 -3.51 22.07
N TYR A 158 5.13 -2.97 20.86
CA TYR A 158 4.15 -3.08 19.79
C TYR A 158 4.70 -3.98 18.68
N LEU A 159 4.04 -5.10 18.43
CA LEU A 159 4.36 -5.97 17.31
C LEU A 159 4.08 -5.24 15.99
N VAL A 160 4.92 -5.50 14.99
CA VAL A 160 4.72 -4.96 13.63
C VAL A 160 4.39 -6.12 12.71
N GLY A 161 3.28 -6.01 11.99
CA GLY A 161 2.93 -6.96 10.94
C GLY A 161 3.50 -6.54 9.60
N SER A 162 3.94 -7.49 8.80
CA SER A 162 4.27 -7.23 7.40
C SER A 162 3.05 -7.40 6.49
N ARG A 163 3.06 -6.70 5.36
CA ARG A 163 1.99 -6.75 4.38
C ARG A 163 2.56 -6.96 2.96
N GLY A 164 1.81 -7.67 2.11
CA GLY A 164 2.18 -7.85 0.71
C GLY A 164 3.33 -8.83 0.50
N SER A 165 4.11 -8.58 -0.55
CA SER A 165 5.08 -9.55 -1.08
C SER A 165 6.37 -9.70 -0.27
N VAL A 166 6.61 -8.87 0.76
CA VAL A 166 7.80 -9.01 1.63
C VAL A 166 7.86 -10.36 2.35
N GLY A 167 6.70 -10.99 2.60
CA GLY A 167 6.61 -12.34 3.17
C GLY A 167 7.24 -13.44 2.30
N SER A 168 7.61 -13.17 1.06
CA SER A 168 8.36 -14.09 0.19
C SER A 168 9.88 -13.98 0.33
N SER A 169 10.39 -13.05 1.14
CA SER A 169 11.83 -12.92 1.41
C SER A 169 12.25 -13.61 2.70
N PHE A 170 13.07 -14.64 2.59
CA PHE A 170 13.66 -15.32 3.74
C PHE A 170 14.67 -14.44 4.49
N VAL A 171 15.38 -13.56 3.78
CA VAL A 171 16.23 -12.53 4.39
C VAL A 171 15.40 -11.61 5.26
N ALA A 172 14.21 -11.20 4.81
CA ALA A 172 13.31 -10.39 5.62
C ALA A 172 12.82 -11.13 6.89
N THR A 173 12.59 -12.43 6.80
CA THR A 173 12.25 -13.29 7.96
C THR A 173 13.41 -13.36 8.95
N MET A 174 14.62 -13.64 8.46
CA MET A 174 15.80 -13.78 9.31
C MET A 174 16.25 -12.46 9.94
N THR A 175 16.04 -11.35 9.26
CA THR A 175 16.30 -10.01 9.82
C THR A 175 15.18 -9.49 10.72
N GLY A 176 14.05 -10.20 10.83
CA GLY A 176 12.93 -9.85 11.71
C GLY A 176 12.00 -8.77 11.15
N ILE A 177 12.04 -8.52 9.85
CA ILE A 177 11.12 -7.59 9.17
C ILE A 177 9.72 -8.22 9.06
N THR A 178 9.66 -9.54 8.83
CA THR A 178 8.42 -10.32 8.73
C THR A 178 8.50 -11.59 9.56
N GLU A 179 7.35 -12.07 10.01
CA GLU A 179 7.22 -13.37 10.69
C GLU A 179 6.93 -14.51 9.70
N VAL A 180 6.61 -14.20 8.45
CA VAL A 180 6.32 -15.19 7.42
C VAL A 180 7.60 -15.89 6.99
N ASN A 181 7.61 -17.23 7.06
CA ASN A 181 8.72 -18.05 6.59
C ASN A 181 8.41 -18.59 5.18
N PRO A 182 9.08 -18.10 4.13
CA PRO A 182 8.80 -18.51 2.75
C PRO A 182 9.45 -19.83 2.33
N LEU A 183 10.21 -20.47 3.20
CA LEU A 183 10.76 -21.80 2.90
C LEU A 183 9.64 -22.84 2.72
N PRO A 184 9.89 -23.96 2.05
CA PRO A 184 8.95 -25.07 2.02
C PRO A 184 8.53 -25.53 3.44
N PRO A 185 7.32 -26.08 3.62
CA PRO A 185 6.88 -26.63 4.89
C PRO A 185 7.93 -27.54 5.52
N HIS A 186 8.24 -27.31 6.80
CA HIS A 186 9.31 -28.04 7.46
C HIS A 186 9.12 -28.13 8.97
N TYR A 187 9.75 -29.15 9.54
CA TYR A 187 9.99 -29.22 10.97
C TYR A 187 11.36 -28.66 11.31
N VAL A 188 11.46 -28.00 12.45
CA VAL A 188 12.73 -27.59 13.05
C VAL A 188 12.71 -27.83 14.57
N CYS A 189 13.79 -28.40 15.10
CA CYS A 189 13.91 -28.68 16.52
C CYS A 189 14.51 -27.45 17.25
N PRO A 190 13.80 -26.88 18.24
CA PRO A 190 14.34 -25.76 19.01
C PRO A 190 15.55 -26.17 19.89
N GLY A 191 15.66 -27.45 20.28
CA GLY A 191 16.72 -27.93 21.15
C GLY A 191 18.00 -28.36 20.43
N CYS A 192 17.91 -29.08 19.30
CA CYS A 192 19.07 -29.62 18.61
C CYS A 192 19.19 -29.16 17.14
N GLN A 193 18.32 -28.27 16.67
CA GLN A 193 18.35 -27.68 15.32
C GLN A 193 18.17 -28.70 14.16
N PHE A 194 17.73 -29.93 14.48
CA PHE A 194 17.30 -30.89 13.47
C PHE A 194 16.21 -30.26 12.62
N SER A 195 16.28 -30.43 11.30
CA SER A 195 15.26 -29.93 10.36
C SER A 195 14.92 -30.99 9.31
N GLU A 196 13.66 -30.95 8.84
CA GLU A 196 13.13 -31.86 7.81
C GLU A 196 12.16 -31.09 6.90
N PHE A 197 12.50 -30.96 5.61
CA PHE A 197 11.77 -30.16 4.62
C PHE A 197 10.90 -31.01 3.71
N PHE A 198 9.75 -30.46 3.29
CA PHE A 198 8.78 -31.09 2.38
C PHE A 198 8.61 -30.21 1.14
N THR A 199 9.19 -30.64 0.02
CA THR A 199 9.31 -29.83 -1.20
C THR A 199 8.44 -30.30 -2.36
N GLU A 200 7.62 -31.36 -2.18
CA GLU A 200 6.80 -31.97 -3.24
C GLU A 200 5.31 -31.59 -3.12
N GLY A 201 4.98 -30.47 -2.45
CA GLY A 201 3.60 -30.02 -2.29
C GLY A 201 2.73 -30.88 -1.35
N GLN A 202 3.36 -31.65 -0.43
CA GLN A 202 2.64 -32.51 0.52
C GLN A 202 1.76 -31.72 1.50
N TYR A 203 2.17 -30.50 1.82
CA TYR A 203 1.48 -29.59 2.72
C TYR A 203 1.41 -28.20 2.10
N GLY A 204 0.28 -27.51 2.27
CA GLY A 204 0.12 -26.12 1.82
C GLY A 204 0.68 -25.08 2.81
N SER A 205 0.89 -25.50 4.07
CA SER A 205 1.51 -24.71 5.12
C SER A 205 2.16 -25.64 6.15
N GLY A 206 3.30 -25.23 6.70
CA GLY A 206 3.93 -25.93 7.80
C GLY A 206 3.03 -26.04 9.04
N PHE A 207 2.16 -25.07 9.27
CA PHE A 207 1.22 -25.10 10.40
C PHE A 207 0.19 -26.22 10.31
N ASP A 208 -0.08 -26.75 9.12
CA ASP A 208 -1.02 -27.87 8.89
C ASP A 208 -0.36 -29.24 9.05
N MET A 209 0.96 -29.30 9.31
CA MET A 209 1.68 -30.54 9.48
C MET A 209 1.32 -31.21 10.82
N PRO A 210 1.33 -32.56 10.90
CA PRO A 210 1.04 -33.24 12.15
C PRO A 210 2.11 -32.97 13.21
N GLU A 211 1.71 -33.14 14.48
CA GLU A 211 2.64 -33.07 15.61
C GLU A 211 3.70 -34.16 15.52
N LYS A 212 4.96 -33.80 15.77
CA LYS A 212 6.09 -34.74 15.71
C LYS A 212 7.12 -34.42 16.77
N ALA A 213 7.65 -35.45 17.41
CA ALA A 213 8.81 -35.34 18.30
C ALA A 213 10.11 -35.44 17.49
N CYS A 214 11.13 -34.70 17.91
CA CYS A 214 12.45 -34.74 17.29
C CYS A 214 13.05 -36.16 17.39
N PRO A 215 13.50 -36.74 16.26
CA PRO A 215 14.11 -38.08 16.27
C PRO A 215 15.45 -38.09 17.01
N ASN A 216 16.11 -36.93 17.16
CA ASN A 216 17.46 -36.83 17.74
C ASN A 216 17.40 -36.60 19.26
N CYS A 217 16.49 -35.78 19.80
CA CYS A 217 16.46 -35.36 21.19
C CYS A 217 15.11 -35.57 21.88
N GLY A 218 14.07 -35.92 21.12
CA GLY A 218 12.72 -36.16 21.67
C GLY A 218 11.90 -34.90 21.95
N GLU A 219 12.45 -33.69 21.74
CA GLU A 219 11.72 -32.46 21.94
C GLU A 219 10.63 -32.26 20.88
N ARG A 220 9.55 -31.54 21.19
CA ARG A 220 8.50 -31.20 20.21
C ARG A 220 9.08 -30.34 19.12
N LEU A 221 8.92 -30.78 17.88
CA LEU A 221 9.34 -30.01 16.71
C LEU A 221 8.43 -28.80 16.49
N LYS A 222 9.02 -27.66 16.12
CA LYS A 222 8.28 -26.53 15.57
C LYS A 222 7.96 -26.81 14.11
N LYS A 223 6.82 -26.33 13.66
CA LYS A 223 6.30 -26.44 12.31
C LYS A 223 6.29 -25.06 11.70
N ASP A 224 6.82 -24.90 10.47
CA ASP A 224 6.92 -23.62 9.79
C ASP A 224 7.00 -23.81 8.27
N GLY A 225 6.97 -22.71 7.51
CA GLY A 225 7.16 -22.68 6.08
C GLY A 225 5.87 -22.67 5.26
N HIS A 226 5.88 -21.87 4.18
CA HIS A 226 4.71 -21.63 3.33
C HIS A 226 5.00 -21.79 1.84
N ASP A 227 6.20 -22.22 1.44
CA ASP A 227 6.65 -22.47 0.06
C ASP A 227 6.38 -21.28 -0.88
N ILE A 228 6.86 -20.10 -0.51
CA ILE A 228 6.64 -18.88 -1.29
C ILE A 228 7.89 -18.55 -2.12
N PRO A 229 7.78 -18.45 -3.46
CA PRO A 229 8.90 -18.08 -4.32
C PRO A 229 9.37 -16.65 -4.07
N PHE A 230 10.70 -16.44 -4.02
CA PHE A 230 11.29 -15.11 -3.85
C PHE A 230 10.97 -14.15 -5.00
N GLU A 231 10.77 -14.69 -6.19
CA GLU A 231 10.44 -13.97 -7.41
C GLU A 231 9.16 -13.15 -7.31
N THR A 232 8.24 -13.50 -6.42
CA THR A 232 7.03 -12.72 -6.16
C THR A 232 7.33 -11.34 -5.56
N PHE A 233 8.48 -11.18 -4.92
CA PHE A 233 8.91 -9.93 -4.31
C PHE A 233 9.73 -9.03 -5.25
N LEU A 234 10.90 -9.51 -5.68
CA LEU A 234 11.83 -8.73 -6.49
C LEU A 234 11.78 -9.04 -7.99
N GLY A 235 10.89 -9.93 -8.42
CA GLY A 235 10.83 -10.40 -9.81
C GLY A 235 11.91 -11.42 -10.15
N PHE A 236 11.80 -12.01 -11.35
CA PHE A 236 12.74 -13.05 -11.80
C PHE A 236 14.17 -12.54 -12.01
N LYS A 237 14.32 -11.26 -12.35
CA LYS A 237 15.65 -10.63 -12.48
C LYS A 237 16.18 -10.04 -11.18
N GLY A 238 15.33 -10.00 -10.14
CA GLY A 238 15.67 -9.43 -8.84
C GLY A 238 15.86 -7.90 -8.85
N ASP A 239 15.42 -7.22 -9.89
CA ASP A 239 15.67 -5.80 -10.15
C ASP A 239 14.45 -4.89 -9.84
N LYS A 240 13.32 -5.48 -9.48
CA LYS A 240 12.17 -4.73 -9.00
C LYS A 240 12.48 -4.09 -7.64
N VAL A 241 12.26 -2.79 -7.51
CA VAL A 241 12.43 -2.10 -6.22
C VAL A 241 11.52 -2.74 -5.16
N PRO A 242 12.07 -3.14 -4.00
CA PRO A 242 11.27 -3.75 -2.93
C PRO A 242 10.30 -2.74 -2.34
N ASP A 243 9.04 -3.16 -2.24
CA ASP A 243 7.98 -2.43 -1.55
C ASP A 243 7.70 -3.15 -0.23
N ILE A 244 8.25 -2.59 0.87
CA ILE A 244 8.14 -3.18 2.21
C ILE A 244 7.08 -2.41 2.98
N ASP A 245 5.85 -2.92 2.93
CA ASP A 245 4.73 -2.40 3.68
C ASP A 245 4.72 -2.96 5.10
N LEU A 246 4.70 -2.07 6.10
CA LEU A 246 4.72 -2.44 7.51
C LEU A 246 3.51 -1.86 8.23
N ASN A 247 2.75 -2.73 8.89
CA ASN A 247 1.60 -2.39 9.71
C ASN A 247 2.05 -2.14 11.16
N PHE A 248 2.23 -0.89 11.52
CA PHE A 248 2.51 -0.45 12.87
C PHE A 248 1.21 -0.29 13.68
N SER A 249 1.27 -0.40 14.99
CA SER A 249 0.17 0.05 15.83
C SER A 249 -0.15 1.52 15.54
N GLY A 250 -1.43 1.85 15.37
CA GLY A 250 -1.85 3.24 15.21
C GLY A 250 -1.42 4.13 16.39
N ALA A 251 -1.26 3.54 17.58
CA ALA A 251 -0.75 4.24 18.76
C ALA A 251 0.77 4.49 18.70
N ASP A 252 1.54 3.66 18.01
CA ASP A 252 3.00 3.76 17.87
C ASP A 252 3.46 4.42 16.56
N GLN A 253 2.59 4.51 15.55
CA GLN A 253 2.91 5.06 14.24
C GLN A 253 3.58 6.45 14.30
N PRO A 254 3.13 7.42 15.12
CA PRO A 254 3.84 8.70 15.24
C PRO A 254 5.28 8.54 15.72
N SER A 255 5.54 7.61 16.65
CA SER A 255 6.90 7.32 17.12
C SER A 255 7.75 6.69 16.02
N ALA A 256 7.19 5.78 15.23
CA ALA A 256 7.87 5.17 14.08
C ALA A 256 8.21 6.21 13.00
N HIS A 257 7.35 7.20 12.76
CA HIS A 257 7.67 8.34 11.89
C HIS A 257 8.85 9.15 12.43
N LEU A 258 8.89 9.40 13.73
CA LEU A 258 10.02 10.12 14.38
C LEU A 258 11.30 9.29 14.32
N ASP A 259 11.22 7.97 14.40
CA ASP A 259 12.37 7.08 14.23
C ASP A 259 13.05 7.28 12.87
N VAL A 260 12.30 7.53 11.79
CA VAL A 260 12.87 7.85 10.47
C VAL A 260 13.64 9.17 10.50
N ARG A 261 13.09 10.19 11.16
CA ARG A 261 13.79 11.48 11.35
C ARG A 261 15.05 11.33 12.21
N ASP A 262 15.01 10.46 13.21
CA ASP A 262 16.18 10.17 14.05
C ASP A 262 17.30 9.47 13.27
N ILE A 263 16.94 8.58 12.32
CA ILE A 263 17.89 7.86 11.48
C ILE A 263 18.55 8.77 10.43
N PHE A 264 17.76 9.61 9.75
CA PHE A 264 18.22 10.37 8.57
C PHE A 264 18.41 11.87 8.83
N GLY A 265 17.82 12.42 9.87
CA GLY A 265 17.76 13.85 10.16
C GLY A 265 16.48 14.52 9.68
N GLU A 266 16.16 15.65 10.31
CA GLU A 266 14.93 16.40 10.06
C GLU A 266 14.86 16.97 8.63
N ASP A 267 16.00 17.35 8.07
CA ASP A 267 16.08 17.92 6.72
C ASP A 267 16.01 16.89 5.60
N TYR A 268 15.98 15.59 5.93
CA TYR A 268 15.98 14.49 4.97
C TYR A 268 14.76 13.58 5.06
N ALA A 269 13.82 13.84 5.97
CA ALA A 269 12.60 13.05 6.12
C ALA A 269 11.36 13.93 6.00
N PHE A 270 10.48 13.64 5.05
CA PHE A 270 9.29 14.42 4.72
C PHE A 270 8.06 13.53 4.63
N ARG A 271 6.89 14.05 4.98
CA ARG A 271 5.63 13.36 4.67
C ARG A 271 5.42 13.32 3.16
N ALA A 272 5.01 12.18 2.63
CA ALA A 272 4.65 12.08 1.22
C ALA A 272 3.38 12.91 0.92
N GLY A 273 3.42 13.71 -0.13
CA GLY A 273 2.27 14.48 -0.60
C GLY A 273 1.27 13.62 -1.36
N THR A 274 0.01 13.99 -1.27
CA THR A 274 -1.07 13.43 -2.07
C THR A 274 -1.89 14.52 -2.73
N ILE A 275 -2.41 14.23 -3.92
CA ILE A 275 -3.33 15.12 -4.63
C ILE A 275 -4.67 14.41 -4.76
N GLY A 276 -5.67 14.90 -4.02
CA GLY A 276 -7.03 14.40 -4.11
C GLY A 276 -7.72 14.90 -5.38
N THR A 277 -8.28 13.97 -6.15
CA THR A 277 -9.05 14.26 -7.36
C THR A 277 -10.54 13.99 -7.13
N VAL A 278 -11.37 14.53 -8.02
CA VAL A 278 -12.82 14.27 -8.02
C VAL A 278 -13.07 12.84 -8.50
N ALA A 279 -13.58 11.98 -7.62
CA ALA A 279 -13.97 10.61 -7.96
C ALA A 279 -15.29 10.60 -8.75
N GLU A 280 -15.54 9.57 -9.55
CA GLU A 280 -16.71 9.43 -10.43
C GLU A 280 -18.06 9.62 -9.68
N LYS A 281 -18.24 8.92 -8.55
CA LYS A 281 -19.45 9.08 -7.72
C LYS A 281 -19.62 10.49 -7.16
N THR A 282 -18.51 11.14 -6.84
CA THR A 282 -18.51 12.53 -6.37
C THR A 282 -18.86 13.48 -7.50
N ALA A 283 -18.31 13.27 -8.70
CA ALA A 283 -18.61 14.04 -9.90
C ALA A 283 -20.10 13.94 -10.25
N PHE A 284 -20.67 12.73 -10.23
CA PHE A 284 -22.11 12.53 -10.43
C PHE A 284 -22.94 13.32 -9.40
N GLY A 285 -22.55 13.28 -8.13
CA GLY A 285 -23.19 14.08 -7.07
C GLY A 285 -23.11 15.59 -7.32
N PHE A 286 -22.01 16.09 -7.84
CA PHE A 286 -21.85 17.50 -8.19
C PHE A 286 -22.77 17.91 -9.35
N VAL A 287 -22.88 17.09 -10.39
CA VAL A 287 -23.81 17.36 -11.51
C VAL A 287 -25.25 17.37 -11.03
N LYS A 288 -25.65 16.42 -10.19
CA LYS A 288 -26.99 16.39 -9.59
C LYS A 288 -27.27 17.58 -8.67
N GLY A 289 -26.27 18.03 -7.91
CA GLY A 289 -26.36 19.23 -7.11
C GLY A 289 -26.53 20.47 -7.98
N TYR A 290 -25.72 20.60 -9.03
CA TYR A 290 -25.78 21.69 -9.98
C TYR A 290 -27.16 21.76 -10.68
N GLU A 291 -27.68 20.61 -11.16
CA GLU A 291 -29.01 20.50 -11.73
C GLU A 291 -30.10 21.05 -10.80
N ARG A 292 -30.09 20.61 -9.53
CA ARG A 292 -31.07 21.03 -8.52
C ARG A 292 -30.96 22.51 -8.16
N ASP A 293 -29.75 22.98 -7.91
CA ASP A 293 -29.50 24.30 -7.31
C ASP A 293 -29.62 25.44 -8.34
N TYR A 294 -29.42 25.12 -9.64
CA TYR A 294 -29.49 26.07 -10.74
C TYR A 294 -30.66 25.84 -11.71
N GLY A 295 -31.58 24.93 -11.35
CA GLY A 295 -32.82 24.73 -12.12
C GLY A 295 -32.61 24.09 -13.49
N HIS A 296 -31.55 23.34 -13.68
CA HIS A 296 -31.30 22.59 -14.91
C HIS A 296 -31.99 21.20 -14.83
N TYR A 297 -32.29 20.65 -16.02
CA TYR A 297 -32.77 19.28 -16.14
C TYR A 297 -31.97 18.57 -17.23
N TYR A 298 -31.19 17.58 -16.82
CA TYR A 298 -30.35 16.81 -17.75
C TYR A 298 -30.89 15.39 -17.93
N ARG A 299 -30.76 14.84 -19.15
CA ARG A 299 -31.02 13.40 -19.40
C ARG A 299 -29.87 12.60 -18.77
N GLY A 300 -30.14 11.31 -18.46
CA GLY A 300 -29.15 10.42 -17.82
C GLY A 300 -27.79 10.42 -18.53
N ALA A 301 -27.76 10.25 -19.84
CA ALA A 301 -26.55 10.28 -20.63
C ALA A 301 -25.77 11.61 -20.56
N GLU A 302 -26.48 12.74 -20.42
CA GLU A 302 -25.83 14.05 -20.23
C GLU A 302 -25.25 14.17 -18.82
N ILE A 303 -25.92 13.64 -17.79
CA ILE A 303 -25.36 13.61 -16.43
C ILE A 303 -24.08 12.77 -16.40
N GLU A 304 -24.08 11.61 -17.06
CA GLU A 304 -22.90 10.75 -17.18
C GLU A 304 -21.75 11.45 -17.93
N ARG A 305 -22.03 12.12 -19.04
CA ARG A 305 -21.05 12.91 -19.79
C ARG A 305 -20.42 14.02 -18.95
N LEU A 306 -21.25 14.79 -18.24
CA LEU A 306 -20.80 15.87 -17.38
C LEU A 306 -20.02 15.34 -16.16
N ALA A 307 -20.43 14.22 -15.59
CA ALA A 307 -19.71 13.55 -14.50
C ALA A 307 -18.34 13.03 -14.98
N ALA A 308 -18.30 12.36 -16.14
CA ALA A 308 -17.05 11.88 -16.73
C ALA A 308 -16.05 13.02 -16.98
N GLY A 309 -16.50 14.14 -17.58
CA GLY A 309 -15.65 15.31 -17.82
C GLY A 309 -15.21 16.08 -16.56
N SER A 310 -15.91 15.85 -15.44
CA SER A 310 -15.55 16.42 -14.13
C SER A 310 -14.72 15.48 -13.26
N THR A 311 -14.60 14.20 -13.65
CA THR A 311 -13.80 13.18 -12.93
C THR A 311 -12.30 13.41 -13.14
N GLY A 312 -11.49 13.12 -12.11
CA GLY A 312 -10.03 13.24 -12.17
C GLY A 312 -9.49 14.66 -12.01
N VAL A 313 -10.37 15.67 -11.94
CA VAL A 313 -9.93 17.05 -11.70
C VAL A 313 -9.30 17.16 -10.31
N LYS A 314 -8.09 17.74 -10.23
CA LYS A 314 -7.36 17.97 -8.99
C LYS A 314 -8.14 18.96 -8.11
N ARG A 315 -8.30 18.64 -6.83
CA ARG A 315 -9.13 19.40 -5.91
C ARG A 315 -8.41 19.83 -4.64
N THR A 316 -7.74 18.89 -3.99
CA THR A 316 -7.09 19.11 -2.69
C THR A 316 -5.68 18.54 -2.71
N THR A 317 -4.82 19.14 -1.90
CA THR A 317 -3.54 18.56 -1.50
C THR A 317 -3.65 18.02 -0.09
N GLY A 318 -2.89 16.98 0.22
CA GLY A 318 -2.90 16.34 1.51
C GLY A 318 -1.59 15.63 1.81
N GLN A 319 -1.55 14.97 2.96
CA GLN A 319 -0.45 14.09 3.36
C GLN A 319 -0.88 12.64 3.20
N HIS A 320 0.02 11.80 2.70
CA HIS A 320 -0.18 10.36 2.73
C HIS A 320 -0.19 9.87 4.19
N PRO A 321 -1.13 9.02 4.61
CA PRO A 321 -1.30 8.65 6.02
C PRO A 321 -0.09 7.90 6.62
N GLY A 322 0.63 7.13 5.82
CA GLY A 322 1.77 6.31 6.26
C GLY A 322 3.09 6.62 5.55
N GLY A 323 3.07 7.33 4.41
CA GLY A 323 4.25 7.52 3.58
C GLY A 323 5.22 8.57 4.11
N ILE A 324 6.48 8.19 4.25
CA ILE A 324 7.62 9.07 4.53
C ILE A 324 8.59 9.01 3.36
N ILE A 325 8.88 10.15 2.78
CA ILE A 325 9.92 10.30 1.76
C ILE A 325 11.26 10.52 2.45
N VAL A 326 12.27 9.77 2.05
CA VAL A 326 13.64 9.89 2.57
C VAL A 326 14.55 10.42 1.48
N ILE A 327 15.12 11.60 1.73
CA ILE A 327 16.06 12.26 0.84
C ILE A 327 17.47 11.72 1.12
N PRO A 328 18.24 11.33 0.09
CA PRO A 328 19.64 10.99 0.28
C PRO A 328 20.46 12.16 0.83
N GLY A 329 21.35 11.92 1.81
CA GLY A 329 22.13 12.97 2.46
C GLY A 329 23.09 13.77 1.56
N TYR A 330 23.27 13.34 0.30
CA TYR A 330 24.06 14.04 -0.73
C TYR A 330 23.20 14.88 -1.68
N MET A 331 21.87 14.99 -1.44
CA MET A 331 20.90 15.71 -2.26
C MET A 331 20.01 16.61 -1.40
N ASP A 332 19.25 17.49 -2.05
CA ASP A 332 18.26 18.35 -1.42
C ASP A 332 16.86 17.92 -1.82
N VAL A 333 15.86 18.17 -0.96
CA VAL A 333 14.45 17.88 -1.26
C VAL A 333 13.97 18.59 -2.53
N TYR A 334 14.51 19.79 -2.79
CA TYR A 334 14.17 20.57 -3.99
C TYR A 334 14.68 19.98 -5.30
N ASP A 335 15.57 18.98 -5.24
CA ASP A 335 15.93 18.18 -6.41
C ASP A 335 14.79 17.27 -6.88
N PHE A 336 13.80 17.02 -6.00
CA PHE A 336 12.68 16.09 -6.25
C PHE A 336 11.32 16.76 -6.22
N SER A 337 11.07 17.67 -5.28
CA SER A 337 9.76 18.28 -5.08
C SER A 337 9.85 19.60 -4.32
N PRO A 338 9.00 20.57 -4.65
CA PRO A 338 8.71 21.64 -3.70
C PRO A 338 8.17 21.08 -2.38
N VAL A 339 8.24 21.87 -1.34
CA VAL A 339 7.81 21.49 0.02
C VAL A 339 6.67 22.40 0.47
N ALA A 340 5.66 21.83 1.13
CA ALA A 340 4.53 22.55 1.68
C ALA A 340 4.38 22.26 3.18
N TYR A 341 3.84 23.24 3.91
CA TYR A 341 3.35 23.04 5.26
C TYR A 341 1.90 22.56 5.23
N PRO A 342 1.54 21.48 5.96
CA PRO A 342 0.17 20.99 5.99
C PRO A 342 -0.78 22.07 6.54
N ALA A 343 -1.92 22.26 5.88
CA ALA A 343 -2.92 23.29 6.22
C ALA A 343 -2.32 24.72 6.32
N GLU A 344 -1.21 25.00 5.63
CA GLU A 344 -0.50 26.30 5.69
C GLU A 344 0.04 26.66 7.09
N ASP A 345 0.12 25.70 8.00
CA ASP A 345 0.67 25.91 9.35
C ASP A 345 2.20 25.80 9.32
N ILE A 346 2.87 26.92 9.40
CA ILE A 346 4.34 27.01 9.43
C ILE A 346 4.96 26.41 10.70
N ASN A 347 4.17 26.12 11.72
CA ASN A 347 4.62 25.46 12.95
C ASN A 347 4.34 23.95 12.92
N ALA A 348 3.83 23.42 11.81
CA ALA A 348 3.61 21.99 11.69
C ALA A 348 4.91 21.22 11.89
N GLU A 349 4.85 20.15 12.66
CA GLU A 349 5.99 19.30 12.97
C GLU A 349 6.62 18.67 11.71
N TRP A 350 5.79 18.38 10.71
CA TRP A 350 6.19 17.71 9.46
C TRP A 350 5.95 18.61 8.26
N LYS A 351 6.97 18.75 7.44
CA LYS A 351 6.84 19.28 6.07
C LYS A 351 6.40 18.15 5.13
N THR A 352 5.74 18.51 4.04
CA THR A 352 5.18 17.58 3.05
C THR A 352 5.77 17.86 1.68
N THR A 353 6.13 16.83 0.92
CA THR A 353 6.45 16.99 -0.49
C THR A 353 5.19 17.48 -1.23
N HIS A 354 5.35 18.44 -2.12
CA HIS A 354 4.19 19.03 -2.82
C HIS A 354 3.72 18.19 -3.99
N PHE A 355 4.65 17.55 -4.71
CA PHE A 355 4.27 16.63 -5.76
C PHE A 355 3.55 15.41 -5.18
N ASP A 356 2.55 14.93 -5.89
CA ASP A 356 1.93 13.65 -5.56
C ASP A 356 3.00 12.56 -5.58
N PHE A 357 2.99 11.71 -4.56
CA PHE A 357 4.04 10.72 -4.44
C PHE A 357 4.11 9.76 -5.64
N HIS A 358 2.98 9.47 -6.31
CA HIS A 358 2.95 8.63 -7.52
C HIS A 358 3.75 9.23 -8.70
N ALA A 359 4.02 10.54 -8.66
CA ALA A 359 4.84 11.20 -9.68
C ALA A 359 6.35 11.11 -9.39
N ILE A 360 6.76 10.73 -8.18
CA ILE A 360 8.16 10.71 -7.74
C ILE A 360 8.58 9.38 -7.08
N HIS A 361 7.70 8.39 -7.02
CA HIS A 361 7.96 7.11 -6.32
C HIS A 361 9.06 6.27 -6.97
N ASP A 362 9.28 6.42 -8.27
CA ASP A 362 10.35 5.73 -9.01
C ASP A 362 11.72 6.40 -8.82
N ASN A 363 11.75 7.61 -8.24
CA ASN A 363 12.95 8.43 -8.15
C ASN A 363 13.55 8.48 -6.76
N ILE A 364 12.76 8.21 -5.73
CA ILE A 364 13.15 8.39 -4.34
C ILE A 364 12.54 7.34 -3.43
N LEU A 365 13.27 6.99 -2.37
CA LEU A 365 12.76 6.05 -1.38
C LEU A 365 11.56 6.62 -0.63
N LYS A 366 10.47 5.88 -0.67
CA LYS A 366 9.31 6.04 0.20
C LYS A 366 9.24 4.87 1.17
N LEU A 367 9.04 5.15 2.44
CA LEU A 367 8.76 4.16 3.48
C LEU A 367 7.28 4.21 3.82
N ASP A 368 6.59 3.07 3.73
CA ASP A 368 5.19 2.94 4.09
C ASP A 368 5.03 2.42 5.52
N ILE A 369 4.86 3.38 6.44
CA ILE A 369 4.63 3.14 7.87
C ILE A 369 3.13 3.25 8.10
N LEU A 370 2.43 2.14 7.94
CA LEU A 370 0.97 2.12 7.99
C LEU A 370 0.48 1.97 9.42
N GLY A 371 -0.41 2.86 9.86
CA GLY A 371 -1.09 2.73 11.16
C GLY A 371 -2.24 1.75 11.04
N HIS A 372 -2.23 0.70 11.87
CA HIS A 372 -3.23 -0.35 11.88
C HIS A 372 -3.79 -0.59 13.29
N ASP A 373 -5.03 -1.05 13.38
CA ASP A 373 -5.65 -1.33 14.67
C ASP A 373 -5.22 -2.69 15.25
N ASP A 374 -4.88 -3.66 14.40
CA ASP A 374 -4.56 -5.03 14.83
C ASP A 374 -3.37 -5.10 15.80
N PRO A 375 -2.21 -4.46 15.52
CA PRO A 375 -1.12 -4.45 16.49
C PRO A 375 -1.50 -3.77 17.82
N THR A 376 -2.37 -2.76 17.77
CA THR A 376 -2.88 -2.08 18.97
C THR A 376 -3.77 -3.03 19.79
N MET A 377 -4.63 -3.79 19.11
CA MET A 377 -5.49 -4.80 19.75
C MET A 377 -4.67 -5.95 20.35
N ILE A 378 -3.68 -6.45 19.63
CA ILE A 378 -2.77 -7.49 20.14
C ILE A 378 -2.06 -6.99 21.40
N ARG A 379 -1.51 -5.77 21.40
CA ARG A 379 -0.91 -5.17 22.58
C ARG A 379 -1.90 -5.10 23.76
N LYS A 380 -3.13 -4.67 23.50
CA LYS A 380 -4.15 -4.60 24.54
C LYS A 380 -4.50 -5.98 25.12
N LEU A 381 -4.58 -7.00 24.27
CA LEU A 381 -4.80 -8.38 24.69
C LEU A 381 -3.64 -8.94 25.51
N GLN A 382 -2.40 -8.63 25.13
CA GLN A 382 -1.21 -8.97 25.92
C GLN A 382 -1.25 -8.32 27.32
N ASP A 383 -1.58 -7.03 27.40
CA ASP A 383 -1.69 -6.31 28.67
C ASP A 383 -2.78 -6.89 29.58
N LEU A 384 -3.90 -7.36 29.01
CA LEU A 384 -5.02 -7.92 29.77
C LEU A 384 -4.77 -9.38 30.21
N SER A 385 -4.14 -10.18 29.36
CA SER A 385 -3.93 -11.62 29.60
C SER A 385 -2.61 -11.93 30.29
N GLY A 386 -1.62 -11.05 30.18
CA GLY A 386 -0.24 -11.32 30.57
C GLY A 386 0.48 -12.31 29.65
N MET A 387 -0.12 -12.66 28.50
CA MET A 387 0.47 -13.58 27.53
C MET A 387 1.23 -12.80 26.47
N ASP A 388 2.42 -13.29 26.07
CA ASP A 388 3.14 -12.78 24.93
C ASP A 388 2.55 -13.40 23.65
N ALA A 389 2.01 -12.55 22.77
CA ALA A 389 1.37 -12.98 21.53
C ALA A 389 2.31 -13.74 20.59
N SER A 390 3.62 -13.44 20.61
CA SER A 390 4.61 -14.14 19.81
C SER A 390 4.81 -15.61 20.18
N THR A 391 4.34 -16.00 21.36
CA THR A 391 4.43 -17.38 21.87
C THR A 391 3.18 -18.22 21.61
N ILE A 392 2.10 -17.61 21.09
CA ILE A 392 0.85 -18.30 20.81
C ILE A 392 1.04 -19.20 19.57
N PRO A 393 0.73 -20.51 19.66
CA PRO A 393 0.86 -21.41 18.53
C PRO A 393 -0.18 -21.08 17.44
N MET A 394 0.25 -21.12 16.17
CA MET A 394 -0.60 -20.81 15.01
C MET A 394 -1.39 -22.04 14.50
N ASP A 395 -1.25 -23.18 15.15
CA ASP A 395 -1.77 -24.48 14.74
C ASP A 395 -2.78 -25.09 15.74
N ASP A 396 -3.38 -24.25 16.59
CA ASP A 396 -4.36 -24.71 17.56
C ASP A 396 -5.64 -25.18 16.86
N PRO A 397 -6.00 -26.48 16.96
CA PRO A 397 -7.15 -27.05 16.27
C PRO A 397 -8.50 -26.52 16.76
N ASP A 398 -8.57 -26.01 17.98
CA ASP A 398 -9.80 -25.42 18.52
C ASP A 398 -9.98 -24.00 17.97
N VAL A 399 -8.90 -23.24 17.80
CA VAL A 399 -8.95 -21.95 17.09
C VAL A 399 -9.39 -22.13 15.66
N MET A 400 -8.96 -23.18 14.95
CA MET A 400 -9.41 -23.45 13.57
C MET A 400 -10.92 -23.68 13.48
N LYS A 401 -11.55 -24.24 14.50
CA LYS A 401 -13.01 -24.47 14.51
C LYS A 401 -13.85 -23.20 14.53
N ILE A 402 -13.31 -22.06 15.01
CA ILE A 402 -14.04 -20.79 15.02
C ILE A 402 -14.37 -20.26 13.61
N PHE A 403 -13.57 -20.66 12.61
CA PHE A 403 -13.81 -20.28 11.22
C PHE A 403 -14.98 -21.06 10.58
N ALA A 404 -15.35 -22.20 11.14
CA ALA A 404 -16.44 -23.04 10.63
C ALA A 404 -17.71 -23.01 11.51
N GLY A 405 -17.61 -22.59 12.78
CA GLY A 405 -18.73 -22.62 13.73
C GLY A 405 -18.50 -21.74 14.96
N THR A 406 -19.40 -21.86 15.94
CA THR A 406 -19.38 -21.06 17.19
C THR A 406 -19.22 -21.93 18.45
N GLU A 407 -19.25 -23.25 18.31
CA GLU A 407 -19.34 -24.20 19.39
C GLU A 407 -18.17 -24.11 20.39
N VAL A 408 -16.96 -23.87 19.86
CA VAL A 408 -15.73 -23.72 20.66
C VAL A 408 -15.79 -22.50 21.57
N LEU A 409 -16.51 -21.47 21.19
CA LEU A 409 -16.72 -20.26 22.00
C LEU A 409 -17.79 -20.46 23.07
N GLY A 410 -18.49 -21.61 23.08
CA GLY A 410 -19.58 -21.88 23.99
C GLY A 410 -20.81 -20.98 23.79
N VAL A 411 -20.99 -20.43 22.60
CA VAL A 411 -22.12 -19.56 22.26
C VAL A 411 -22.87 -20.10 21.04
N THR A 412 -24.16 -19.76 20.95
CA THR A 412 -24.95 -20.10 19.76
C THR A 412 -24.87 -19.01 18.70
N PRO A 413 -25.12 -19.34 17.41
CA PRO A 413 -25.18 -18.35 16.34
C PRO A 413 -26.13 -17.17 16.60
N GLU A 414 -27.27 -17.45 17.28
CA GLU A 414 -28.26 -16.44 17.63
C GLU A 414 -27.78 -15.44 18.68
N GLN A 415 -26.92 -15.91 19.61
CA GLN A 415 -26.37 -15.05 20.67
C GLN A 415 -25.39 -14.02 20.14
N ILE A 416 -24.64 -14.36 19.09
CA ILE A 416 -23.62 -13.46 18.50
C ILE A 416 -23.97 -12.97 17.10
N PHE A 417 -25.16 -13.31 16.60
CA PHE A 417 -25.62 -12.94 15.25
C PHE A 417 -24.64 -13.36 14.13
N SER A 418 -23.96 -14.48 14.30
CA SER A 418 -23.00 -15.01 13.35
C SER A 418 -22.96 -16.54 13.42
N LYS A 419 -22.92 -17.21 12.27
CA LYS A 419 -22.75 -18.67 12.19
C LYS A 419 -21.28 -19.11 12.36
N THR A 420 -20.35 -18.18 12.29
CA THR A 420 -18.93 -18.40 12.55
C THR A 420 -18.48 -17.64 13.78
N GLY A 421 -17.45 -18.11 14.47
CA GLY A 421 -16.88 -17.47 15.64
C GLY A 421 -16.00 -16.25 15.34
N THR A 422 -15.97 -15.79 14.09
CA THR A 422 -15.00 -14.80 13.60
C THR A 422 -15.50 -13.36 13.62
N LEU A 423 -16.66 -13.06 14.18
CA LEU A 423 -17.27 -11.71 14.15
C LEU A 423 -16.33 -10.60 14.65
N GLY A 424 -15.52 -10.88 15.66
CA GLY A 424 -14.54 -9.92 16.21
C GLY A 424 -13.11 -10.11 15.68
N VAL A 425 -12.90 -10.99 14.70
CA VAL A 425 -11.58 -11.23 14.11
C VAL A 425 -11.37 -10.28 12.93
N PRO A 426 -10.31 -9.47 12.93
CA PRO A 426 -10.01 -8.56 11.80
C PRO A 426 -10.02 -9.30 10.46
N GLU A 427 -10.53 -8.62 9.43
CA GLU A 427 -10.74 -9.13 8.08
C GLU A 427 -11.71 -10.31 7.97
N MET A 428 -11.60 -11.33 8.81
CA MET A 428 -12.45 -12.53 8.83
C MET A 428 -13.84 -12.28 9.43
N GLY A 429 -14.04 -11.15 10.10
CA GLY A 429 -15.30 -10.77 10.75
C GLY A 429 -16.28 -9.98 9.87
N THR A 430 -15.89 -9.60 8.66
CA THR A 430 -16.79 -8.89 7.74
C THR A 430 -17.94 -9.79 7.28
N ALA A 431 -19.11 -9.21 6.97
CA ALA A 431 -20.27 -10.01 6.51
C ALA A 431 -19.94 -10.82 5.25
N PHE A 432 -19.13 -10.26 4.36
CA PHE A 432 -18.69 -10.91 3.12
C PHE A 432 -17.82 -12.14 3.41
N VAL A 433 -16.77 -11.99 4.22
CA VAL A 433 -15.85 -13.10 4.51
C VAL A 433 -16.52 -14.15 5.39
N ARG A 434 -17.38 -13.77 6.36
CA ARG A 434 -18.18 -14.75 7.10
C ARG A 434 -19.06 -15.59 6.20
N GLY A 435 -19.63 -14.99 5.13
CA GLY A 435 -20.37 -15.74 4.11
C GLY A 435 -19.48 -16.75 3.37
N MET A 436 -18.25 -16.39 3.02
CA MET A 436 -17.27 -17.31 2.43
C MET A 436 -16.96 -18.48 3.37
N LEU A 437 -16.69 -18.18 4.65
CA LEU A 437 -16.40 -19.17 5.68
C LEU A 437 -17.57 -20.15 5.92
N GLU A 438 -18.81 -19.65 5.91
CA GLU A 438 -20.02 -20.49 6.02
C GLU A 438 -20.15 -21.48 4.85
N GLU A 439 -19.82 -21.03 3.63
CA GLU A 439 -19.90 -21.85 2.42
C GLU A 439 -18.75 -22.87 2.33
N THR A 440 -17.53 -22.48 2.71
CA THR A 440 -16.32 -23.27 2.48
C THR A 440 -15.88 -24.12 3.68
N LYS A 441 -16.17 -23.67 4.91
CA LYS A 441 -15.81 -24.31 6.17
C LYS A 441 -14.35 -24.76 6.22
N PRO A 442 -13.38 -23.84 6.14
CA PRO A 442 -11.96 -24.17 6.11
C PRO A 442 -11.55 -24.95 7.36
N SER A 443 -10.64 -25.90 7.18
CA SER A 443 -10.13 -26.80 8.21
C SER A 443 -8.62 -26.74 8.41
N THR A 444 -7.93 -26.02 7.52
CA THR A 444 -6.47 -25.89 7.52
C THR A 444 -6.06 -24.41 7.41
N PHE A 445 -4.84 -24.11 7.85
CA PHE A 445 -4.30 -22.76 7.73
C PHE A 445 -4.10 -22.36 6.26
N ALA A 446 -3.68 -23.27 5.40
CA ALA A 446 -3.57 -23.04 3.96
C ALA A 446 -4.92 -22.66 3.34
N GLU A 447 -6.03 -23.26 3.74
CA GLU A 447 -7.38 -22.89 3.28
C GLU A 447 -7.79 -21.50 3.77
N LEU A 448 -7.34 -21.05 4.95
CA LEU A 448 -7.55 -19.67 5.41
C LEU A 448 -6.77 -18.65 4.57
N LEU A 449 -5.55 -18.99 4.14
CA LEU A 449 -4.78 -18.15 3.21
C LEU A 449 -5.50 -18.02 1.88
N GLN A 450 -6.09 -19.09 1.35
CA GLN A 450 -6.90 -19.04 0.13
C GLN A 450 -8.12 -18.12 0.31
N ILE A 451 -8.84 -18.21 1.43
CA ILE A 451 -9.97 -17.31 1.71
C ILE A 451 -9.51 -15.86 1.81
N SER A 452 -8.39 -15.60 2.46
CA SER A 452 -7.82 -14.26 2.53
C SER A 452 -7.54 -13.70 1.14
N GLY A 453 -6.89 -14.46 0.26
CA GLY A 453 -6.62 -14.06 -1.11
C GLY A 453 -7.90 -13.83 -1.93
N LEU A 454 -8.84 -14.77 -1.87
CA LEU A 454 -10.13 -14.71 -2.59
C LEU A 454 -11.07 -13.62 -2.08
N SER A 455 -10.87 -13.11 -0.88
CA SER A 455 -11.67 -12.01 -0.30
C SER A 455 -11.29 -10.63 -0.82
N HIS A 456 -10.14 -10.52 -1.48
CA HIS A 456 -9.60 -9.28 -2.02
C HIS A 456 -9.77 -9.23 -3.55
N GLY A 457 -10.04 -8.03 -4.07
CA GLY A 457 -10.22 -7.80 -5.49
C GLY A 457 -11.69 -7.87 -5.95
N THR A 458 -11.94 -7.24 -7.10
CA THR A 458 -13.26 -7.20 -7.73
C THR A 458 -13.51 -8.52 -8.49
N ASP A 459 -14.68 -9.12 -8.29
CA ASP A 459 -15.16 -10.33 -8.99
C ASP A 459 -14.21 -11.56 -8.86
N VAL A 460 -13.42 -11.64 -7.80
CA VAL A 460 -12.53 -12.77 -7.55
C VAL A 460 -13.31 -13.94 -6.93
N TRP A 461 -14.17 -13.66 -5.95
CA TRP A 461 -14.98 -14.66 -5.29
C TRP A 461 -16.33 -14.84 -5.98
N LEU A 462 -17.20 -13.81 -5.94
CA LEU A 462 -18.57 -13.87 -6.47
C LEU A 462 -18.58 -14.08 -7.98
N GLY A 463 -19.34 -15.07 -8.44
CA GLY A 463 -19.45 -15.39 -9.86
C GLY A 463 -18.19 -16.02 -10.48
N ASN A 464 -17.17 -16.30 -9.68
CA ASN A 464 -15.90 -16.91 -10.13
C ASN A 464 -15.51 -18.09 -9.23
N ALA A 465 -14.56 -17.94 -8.30
CA ALA A 465 -14.11 -19.06 -7.44
C ALA A 465 -15.27 -19.74 -6.68
N GLN A 466 -16.24 -18.96 -6.20
CA GLN A 466 -17.44 -19.46 -5.55
C GLN A 466 -18.20 -20.46 -6.44
N GLU A 467 -18.41 -20.13 -7.71
CA GLU A 467 -19.12 -21.00 -8.64
C GLU A 467 -18.36 -22.27 -8.98
N LEU A 468 -17.03 -22.18 -9.13
CA LEU A 468 -16.17 -23.35 -9.35
C LEU A 468 -16.26 -24.34 -8.18
N ILE A 469 -16.27 -23.81 -6.95
CA ILE A 469 -16.40 -24.63 -5.73
C ILE A 469 -17.81 -25.23 -5.60
N LYS A 470 -18.87 -24.43 -5.84
CA LYS A 470 -20.26 -24.91 -5.79
C LYS A 470 -20.54 -26.01 -6.83
N GLN A 471 -19.92 -25.92 -7.99
CA GLN A 471 -20.05 -26.91 -9.07
C GLN A 471 -19.12 -28.12 -8.91
N ASN A 472 -18.30 -28.17 -7.85
CA ASN A 472 -17.29 -29.18 -7.60
C ASN A 472 -16.24 -29.31 -8.74
N ILE A 473 -15.97 -28.22 -9.46
CA ILE A 473 -14.89 -28.14 -10.46
C ILE A 473 -13.55 -27.94 -9.76
N ALA A 474 -13.54 -27.15 -8.68
CA ALA A 474 -12.41 -26.96 -7.80
C ALA A 474 -12.85 -27.10 -6.33
N ASN A 475 -11.91 -27.25 -5.42
CA ASN A 475 -12.12 -27.13 -3.99
C ASN A 475 -11.25 -26.00 -3.43
N LEU A 476 -11.43 -25.64 -2.17
CA LEU A 476 -10.69 -24.53 -1.56
C LEU A 476 -9.17 -24.74 -1.57
N ALA A 477 -8.72 -25.98 -1.47
CA ALA A 477 -7.28 -26.30 -1.45
C ALA A 477 -6.60 -26.18 -2.81
N ASN A 478 -7.35 -26.24 -3.94
CA ASN A 478 -6.77 -26.22 -5.29
C ASN A 478 -7.29 -25.06 -6.18
N VAL A 479 -8.12 -24.19 -5.64
CA VAL A 479 -8.51 -22.95 -6.35
C VAL A 479 -7.36 -21.94 -6.26
N ILE A 480 -7.17 -21.17 -7.32
CA ILE A 480 -6.19 -20.07 -7.33
C ILE A 480 -6.74 -18.93 -6.49
N GLY A 481 -6.13 -18.66 -5.34
CA GLY A 481 -6.52 -17.62 -4.40
C GLY A 481 -5.66 -16.36 -4.43
N CYS A 482 -4.42 -16.47 -4.92
CA CYS A 482 -3.50 -15.35 -4.99
C CYS A 482 -2.56 -15.43 -6.20
N ARG A 483 -1.77 -14.39 -6.40
CA ARG A 483 -0.81 -14.30 -7.50
C ARG A 483 0.27 -15.37 -7.43
N ASP A 484 0.69 -15.71 -6.21
CA ASP A 484 1.74 -16.70 -5.98
C ASP A 484 1.28 -18.10 -6.42
N ASP A 485 0.01 -18.44 -6.21
CA ASP A 485 -0.57 -19.71 -6.69
C ASP A 485 -0.47 -19.84 -8.21
N ILE A 486 -0.66 -18.74 -8.95
CA ILE A 486 -0.51 -18.74 -10.42
C ILE A 486 0.92 -19.12 -10.80
N MET A 487 1.89 -18.48 -10.15
CA MET A 487 3.31 -18.73 -10.42
C MET A 487 3.70 -20.17 -10.09
N VAL A 488 3.36 -20.64 -8.90
CA VAL A 488 3.63 -22.02 -8.47
C VAL A 488 2.96 -23.02 -9.40
N TYR A 489 1.70 -22.78 -9.78
CA TYR A 489 0.99 -23.65 -10.74
C TYR A 489 1.71 -23.74 -12.09
N LEU A 490 2.15 -22.60 -12.64
CA LEU A 490 2.83 -22.56 -13.93
C LEU A 490 4.20 -23.25 -13.89
N ILE A 491 4.97 -23.05 -12.82
CA ILE A 491 6.26 -23.72 -12.60
C ILE A 491 6.06 -25.24 -12.52
N HIS A 492 5.10 -25.70 -11.73
CA HIS A 492 4.78 -27.13 -11.62
C HIS A 492 4.22 -27.72 -12.92
N ALA A 493 3.58 -26.91 -13.76
CA ALA A 493 3.17 -27.31 -15.11
C ALA A 493 4.32 -27.36 -16.12
N GLY A 494 5.55 -27.05 -15.71
CA GLY A 494 6.76 -27.13 -16.51
C GLY A 494 7.17 -25.85 -17.22
N LEU A 495 6.62 -24.71 -16.81
CA LEU A 495 7.13 -23.42 -17.27
C LEU A 495 8.49 -23.15 -16.61
N ASP A 496 9.46 -22.70 -17.40
CA ASP A 496 10.78 -22.31 -16.90
C ASP A 496 10.67 -21.09 -15.97
N GLU A 497 11.36 -21.12 -14.81
CA GLU A 497 11.33 -20.05 -13.82
C GLU A 497 11.80 -18.69 -14.39
N SER A 498 12.50 -18.69 -15.52
CA SER A 498 12.98 -17.48 -16.20
C SER A 498 11.93 -16.81 -17.12
N MET A 499 10.78 -17.44 -17.33
CA MET A 499 9.68 -16.96 -18.18
C MET A 499 8.59 -16.24 -17.37
#